data_7809d54f881eaf386627520b3fd70cec
#
_entry.id   7809d54f881eaf386627520b3fd70cec
#
_cell.length_a   1.000
_cell.length_b   1.000
_cell.length_c   1.000
_cell.angle_alpha   90.00
_cell.angle_beta   90.00
_cell.angle_gamma   90.00
#
_symmetry.space_group_name_H-M   'P 1'
#
loop_
_entity.id
_entity.type
_entity.pdbx_description
1 polymer ?
#
loop_
_entity_poly.entity_id
_entity_poly.type
_entity_poly.pdbx_seq_one_letter_code
_entity_poly.pdbx_strand_id
1 'polypeptide(L)'
;YFAKVLKDDTPLAIDILGDILQNPIFAEEELKREQGVVIQEIGQAQDTPDDIVFDYFQNVAFPDQPLGRPVLGTAKNVSSFTRDTLVSYMNQYYTPSDMVVAAAGNIDHEQLVSLTTKSFSSSITKRDVANEKARYIGGSDYRVRELEQVHVLLGFNGLSYDDKDYYALQ
;
A
#
# COMPACT_ATOMS: atom_id res chain seq x y z
N TYR A 1 -6.83 0.53 -5.28
CA TYR A 1 -7.42 0.24 -6.60
C TYR A 1 -8.33 1.38 -7.00
N PHE A 2 -8.28 1.82 -8.24
CA PHE A 2 -9.16 2.88 -8.74
C PHE A 2 -9.46 2.68 -10.23
N ALA A 3 -10.59 3.24 -10.67
CA ALA A 3 -10.96 3.34 -12.07
C ALA A 3 -11.42 4.77 -12.39
N LYS A 4 -11.08 5.28 -13.56
CA LYS A 4 -11.57 6.55 -14.08
C LYS A 4 -12.32 6.26 -15.36
N VAL A 5 -13.63 6.46 -15.34
CA VAL A 5 -14.54 6.05 -16.42
C VAL A 5 -15.56 7.16 -16.73
N LEU A 6 -16.26 7.04 -17.84
CA LEU A 6 -17.44 7.84 -18.11
C LEU A 6 -18.63 7.36 -17.26
N LYS A 7 -19.64 8.21 -17.10
CA LYS A 7 -20.82 7.92 -16.26
C LYS A 7 -21.44 6.56 -16.57
N ASP A 8 -21.64 6.28 -17.84
CA ASP A 8 -22.36 5.07 -18.29
C ASP A 8 -21.58 3.78 -18.06
N ASP A 9 -20.25 3.88 -17.89
CA ASP A 9 -19.35 2.75 -17.60
C ASP A 9 -19.16 2.48 -16.09
N THR A 10 -19.84 3.25 -15.23
CA THR A 10 -19.76 3.06 -13.77
C THR A 10 -20.09 1.63 -13.33
N PRO A 11 -21.16 0.98 -13.84
CA PRO A 11 -21.47 -0.40 -13.49
C PRO A 11 -20.35 -1.38 -13.86
N LEU A 12 -19.75 -1.21 -15.05
CA LEU A 12 -18.63 -2.03 -15.51
C LEU A 12 -17.39 -1.82 -14.62
N ALA A 13 -17.09 -0.58 -14.22
CA ALA A 13 -15.97 -0.30 -13.35
C ALA A 13 -16.12 -0.98 -11.97
N ILE A 14 -17.31 -0.94 -11.38
CA ILE A 14 -17.57 -1.60 -10.09
C ILE A 14 -17.52 -3.13 -10.24
N ASP A 15 -18.02 -3.67 -11.32
CA ASP A 15 -17.97 -5.11 -11.62
C ASP A 15 -16.53 -5.61 -11.73
N ILE A 16 -15.71 -4.95 -12.54
CA ILE A 16 -14.28 -5.29 -12.70
C ILE A 16 -13.53 -5.17 -11.37
N LEU A 17 -13.71 -4.06 -10.63
CA LEU A 17 -13.03 -3.88 -9.34
C LEU A 17 -13.47 -4.94 -8.33
N GLY A 18 -14.75 -5.30 -8.33
CA GLY A 18 -15.30 -6.37 -7.49
C GLY A 18 -14.67 -7.72 -7.83
N ASP A 19 -14.56 -8.05 -9.11
CA ASP A 19 -14.00 -9.32 -9.57
C ASP A 19 -12.52 -9.47 -9.24
N ILE A 20 -11.70 -8.48 -9.59
CA ILE A 20 -10.26 -8.54 -9.31
C ILE A 20 -9.91 -8.60 -7.82
N LEU A 21 -10.77 -8.03 -6.94
CA LEU A 21 -10.56 -8.03 -5.51
C LEU A 21 -11.05 -9.32 -4.83
N GLN A 22 -12.04 -10.00 -5.41
CA GLN A 22 -12.64 -11.20 -4.80
C GLN A 22 -12.20 -12.50 -5.46
N ASN A 23 -11.89 -12.46 -6.78
CA ASN A 23 -11.58 -13.64 -7.58
C ASN A 23 -10.21 -13.55 -8.27
N PRO A 24 -9.13 -13.09 -7.62
CA PRO A 24 -7.83 -12.97 -8.27
C PRO A 24 -7.29 -14.34 -8.67
N ILE A 25 -6.83 -14.47 -9.89
CA ILE A 25 -6.32 -15.74 -10.44
C ILE A 25 -4.88 -16.01 -9.97
N PHE A 26 -4.05 -14.98 -9.94
CA PHE A 26 -2.61 -15.08 -9.67
C PHE A 26 -1.92 -16.18 -10.48
N ALA A 27 -2.09 -16.14 -11.81
CA ALA A 27 -1.43 -17.10 -12.70
C ALA A 27 0.09 -17.06 -12.49
N GLU A 28 0.73 -18.24 -12.43
CA GLU A 28 2.16 -18.35 -12.08
C GLU A 28 3.06 -17.57 -13.03
N GLU A 29 2.75 -17.58 -14.33
CA GLU A 29 3.54 -16.85 -15.33
C GLU A 29 3.44 -15.34 -15.11
N GLU A 30 2.24 -14.81 -14.82
CA GLU A 30 2.02 -13.41 -14.55
C GLU A 30 2.67 -13.00 -13.21
N LEU A 31 2.58 -13.87 -12.20
CA LEU A 31 3.25 -13.65 -10.93
C LEU A 31 4.77 -13.51 -11.09
N LYS A 32 5.40 -14.40 -11.87
CA LYS A 32 6.85 -14.33 -12.15
C LYS A 32 7.22 -13.08 -12.93
N ARG A 33 6.38 -12.66 -13.87
CA ARG A 33 6.59 -11.43 -14.64
C ARG A 33 6.52 -10.20 -13.72
N GLU A 34 5.51 -10.15 -12.86
CA GLU A 34 5.32 -9.05 -11.91
C GLU A 34 6.42 -9.00 -10.85
N GLN A 35 6.88 -10.15 -10.34
CA GLN A 35 8.06 -10.21 -9.48
C GLN A 35 9.29 -9.56 -10.14
N GLY A 36 9.50 -9.82 -11.43
CA GLY A 36 10.57 -9.18 -12.21
C GLY A 36 10.41 -7.66 -12.29
N VAL A 37 9.21 -7.17 -12.52
CA VAL A 37 8.88 -5.74 -12.56
C VAL A 37 9.16 -5.08 -11.20
N VAL A 38 8.62 -5.63 -10.12
CA VAL A 38 8.81 -5.08 -8.76
C VAL A 38 10.29 -5.09 -8.35
N ILE A 39 11.06 -6.13 -8.73
CA ILE A 39 12.51 -6.18 -8.46
C ILE A 39 13.24 -5.06 -9.23
N GLN A 40 12.82 -4.74 -10.45
CA GLN A 40 13.38 -3.60 -11.20
C GLN A 40 13.00 -2.27 -10.52
N GLU A 41 11.79 -2.10 -10.02
CA GLU A 41 11.37 -0.91 -9.25
C GLU A 41 12.21 -0.75 -7.99
N ILE A 42 12.47 -1.85 -7.26
CA ILE A 42 13.39 -1.83 -6.09
C ILE A 42 14.78 -1.36 -6.51
N GLY A 43 15.31 -1.87 -7.63
CA GLY A 43 16.59 -1.43 -8.18
C GLY A 43 16.60 0.05 -8.52
N GLN A 44 15.56 0.53 -9.20
CA GLN A 44 15.42 1.94 -9.55
C GLN A 44 15.35 2.83 -8.29
N ALA A 45 14.57 2.45 -7.28
CA ALA A 45 14.50 3.20 -6.02
C ALA A 45 15.88 3.25 -5.33
N GLN A 46 16.65 2.15 -5.35
CA GLN A 46 18.00 2.11 -4.80
C GLN A 46 18.99 3.00 -5.57
N ASP A 47 18.79 3.17 -6.85
CA ASP A 47 19.64 4.01 -7.73
C ASP A 47 19.19 5.48 -7.75
N THR A 48 18.09 5.82 -7.09
CA THR A 48 17.53 7.18 -6.98
C THR A 48 17.79 7.73 -5.58
N PRO A 49 18.83 8.56 -5.39
CA PRO A 49 19.27 8.99 -4.03
C PRO A 49 18.24 9.79 -3.26
N ASP A 50 17.43 10.59 -3.95
CA ASP A 50 16.34 11.39 -3.39
C ASP A 50 15.13 10.55 -2.96
N ASP A 51 14.95 9.35 -3.51
CA ASP A 51 13.92 8.40 -3.08
C ASP A 51 14.42 7.51 -1.93
N ILE A 52 15.57 6.85 -2.12
CA ILE A 52 16.05 5.87 -1.14
C ILE A 52 16.44 6.47 0.22
N VAL A 53 16.74 7.77 0.27
CA VAL A 53 17.04 8.46 1.53
C VAL A 53 15.83 8.44 2.49
N PHE A 54 14.60 8.42 1.97
CA PHE A 54 13.39 8.30 2.79
C PHE A 54 13.25 6.90 3.41
N ASP A 55 13.57 5.84 2.67
CA ASP A 55 13.57 4.48 3.21
C ASP A 55 14.61 4.32 4.33
N TYR A 56 15.81 4.89 4.14
CA TYR A 56 16.85 4.89 5.19
C TYR A 56 16.40 5.65 6.41
N PHE A 57 15.78 6.81 6.22
CA PHE A 57 15.22 7.61 7.32
C PHE A 57 14.15 6.84 8.09
N GLN A 58 13.18 6.23 7.38
CA GLN A 58 12.11 5.44 8.00
C GLN A 58 12.68 4.27 8.82
N ASN A 59 13.68 3.58 8.29
CA ASN A 59 14.31 2.46 8.99
C ASN A 59 15.00 2.91 10.30
N VAL A 60 15.65 4.07 10.29
CA VAL A 60 16.28 4.66 11.49
C VAL A 60 15.25 5.20 12.47
N ALA A 61 14.19 5.83 11.96
CA ALA A 61 13.14 6.39 12.79
C ALA A 61 12.30 5.32 13.51
N PHE A 62 12.08 4.16 12.85
CA PHE A 62 11.22 3.07 13.32
C PHE A 62 11.89 1.70 13.15
N PRO A 63 13.07 1.46 13.77
CA PRO A 63 13.79 0.19 13.62
C PRO A 63 12.94 -0.97 14.14
N ASP A 64 13.02 -2.11 13.43
CA ASP A 64 12.33 -3.37 13.75
C ASP A 64 10.80 -3.26 13.85
N GLN A 65 10.22 -2.22 13.30
CA GLN A 65 8.78 -1.96 13.27
C GLN A 65 8.24 -2.01 11.83
N PRO A 66 6.94 -2.32 11.62
CA PRO A 66 6.34 -2.30 10.28
C PRO A 66 6.52 -0.98 9.55
N LEU A 67 6.39 0.16 10.25
CA LEU A 67 6.53 1.49 9.66
C LEU A 67 7.95 1.81 9.16
N GLY A 68 8.97 1.15 9.69
CA GLY A 68 10.36 1.31 9.26
C GLY A 68 10.76 0.48 8.04
N ARG A 69 9.85 -0.33 7.49
CA ARG A 69 10.14 -1.19 6.34
C ARG A 69 9.90 -0.45 5.03
N PRO A 70 10.74 -0.68 4.00
CA PRO A 70 10.51 -0.10 2.68
C PRO A 70 9.17 -0.60 2.09
N VAL A 71 8.43 0.30 1.43
CA VAL A 71 7.12 -0.02 0.85
C VAL A 71 7.22 -1.10 -0.24
N LEU A 72 8.25 -1.06 -1.08
CA LEU A 72 8.50 -2.07 -2.10
C LEU A 72 8.98 -3.41 -1.52
N GLY A 73 9.35 -3.45 -0.24
CA GLY A 73 9.95 -4.62 0.38
C GLY A 73 11.38 -4.88 -0.06
N THR A 74 11.78 -6.14 -0.04
CA THR A 74 13.11 -6.57 -0.48
C THR A 74 13.01 -7.52 -1.69
N ALA A 75 13.99 -7.48 -2.59
CA ALA A 75 14.05 -8.41 -3.73
C ALA A 75 13.96 -9.87 -3.29
N LYS A 76 14.55 -10.22 -2.12
CA LYS A 76 14.46 -11.55 -1.53
C LYS A 76 13.02 -11.94 -1.19
N ASN A 77 12.27 -11.04 -0.54
CA ASN A 77 10.88 -11.32 -0.17
C ASN A 77 10.01 -11.42 -1.42
N VAL A 78 10.14 -10.46 -2.35
CA VAL A 78 9.38 -10.45 -3.61
C VAL A 78 9.60 -11.74 -4.39
N SER A 79 10.86 -12.18 -4.55
CA SER A 79 11.18 -13.44 -5.24
C SER A 79 10.63 -14.69 -4.55
N SER A 80 10.34 -14.61 -3.26
CA SER A 80 9.82 -15.75 -2.49
C SER A 80 8.29 -15.88 -2.51
N PHE A 81 7.59 -14.88 -3.01
CA PHE A 81 6.12 -14.92 -3.03
C PHE A 81 5.61 -15.98 -4.01
N THR A 82 4.70 -16.78 -3.53
CA THR A 82 3.97 -17.76 -4.32
C THR A 82 2.51 -17.34 -4.48
N ARG A 83 1.80 -18.00 -5.39
CA ARG A 83 0.36 -17.83 -5.51
C ARG A 83 -0.33 -18.02 -4.15
N ASP A 84 0.03 -19.06 -3.41
CA ASP A 84 -0.57 -19.35 -2.11
C ASP A 84 -0.29 -18.28 -1.07
N THR A 85 0.91 -17.66 -1.11
CA THR A 85 1.24 -16.50 -0.27
C THR A 85 0.27 -15.34 -0.54
N LEU A 86 0.04 -15.01 -1.82
CA LEU A 86 -0.84 -13.91 -2.21
C LEU A 86 -2.31 -14.20 -1.87
N VAL A 87 -2.78 -15.42 -2.15
CA VAL A 87 -4.15 -15.84 -1.78
C VAL A 87 -4.35 -15.78 -0.28
N SER A 88 -3.39 -16.27 0.50
CA SER A 88 -3.45 -16.22 1.97
C SER A 88 -3.48 -14.78 2.47
N TYR A 89 -2.68 -13.89 1.89
CA TYR A 89 -2.67 -12.47 2.22
C TYR A 89 -4.01 -11.80 1.90
N MET A 90 -4.55 -12.04 0.70
CA MET A 90 -5.86 -11.51 0.31
C MET A 90 -6.96 -11.99 1.27
N ASN A 91 -7.02 -13.29 1.55
CA ASN A 91 -7.98 -13.85 2.49
C ASN A 91 -7.84 -13.28 3.92
N GLN A 92 -6.64 -12.87 4.28
CA GLN A 92 -6.36 -12.33 5.60
C GLN A 92 -6.72 -10.84 5.74
N TYR A 93 -6.46 -10.03 4.73
CA TYR A 93 -6.50 -8.57 4.84
C TYR A 93 -7.53 -7.90 3.93
N TYR A 94 -8.03 -8.57 2.90
CA TYR A 94 -9.00 -8.01 1.97
C TYR A 94 -10.41 -8.48 2.33
N THR A 95 -10.87 -8.04 3.49
CA THR A 95 -12.24 -8.38 3.94
C THR A 95 -13.17 -7.20 3.65
N PRO A 96 -14.46 -7.44 3.32
CA PRO A 96 -15.41 -6.37 3.04
C PRO A 96 -15.56 -5.36 4.18
N SER A 97 -15.31 -5.78 5.43
CA SER A 97 -15.36 -4.89 6.62
C SER A 97 -14.21 -3.87 6.65
N ASP A 98 -13.12 -4.14 5.94
CA ASP A 98 -11.93 -3.30 5.91
C ASP A 98 -11.79 -2.53 4.58
N MET A 99 -12.81 -2.63 3.71
CA MET A 99 -12.85 -1.94 2.41
C MET A 99 -13.71 -0.69 2.48
N VAL A 100 -13.26 0.37 1.84
CA VAL A 100 -14.02 1.60 1.64
C VAL A 100 -14.13 1.85 0.13
N VAL A 101 -15.33 1.99 -0.35
CA VAL A 101 -15.60 2.39 -1.74
C VAL A 101 -15.97 3.87 -1.75
N ALA A 102 -15.18 4.67 -2.45
CA ALA A 102 -15.43 6.09 -2.63
C ALA A 102 -15.51 6.42 -4.12
N ALA A 103 -16.44 7.27 -4.49
CA ALA A 103 -16.58 7.74 -5.87
C ALA A 103 -16.88 9.24 -5.90
N ALA A 104 -16.35 9.93 -6.91
CA ALA A 104 -16.58 11.33 -7.15
C ALA A 104 -16.83 11.58 -8.64
N GLY A 105 -17.76 12.47 -8.96
CA GLY A 105 -18.12 12.85 -10.32
C GLY A 105 -19.62 12.81 -10.58
N ASN A 106 -20.00 12.55 -11.82
CA ASN A 106 -21.41 12.45 -12.22
C ASN A 106 -21.98 11.05 -11.89
N ILE A 107 -22.21 10.81 -10.59
CA ILE A 107 -22.70 9.53 -10.07
C ILE A 107 -23.87 9.76 -9.11
N ASP A 108 -24.80 8.81 -9.08
CA ASP A 108 -25.87 8.76 -8.09
C ASP A 108 -25.45 7.87 -6.91
N HIS A 109 -25.67 8.35 -5.69
CA HIS A 109 -25.26 7.65 -4.47
C HIS A 109 -25.96 6.31 -4.29
N GLU A 110 -27.27 6.26 -4.47
CA GLU A 110 -28.06 5.04 -4.27
C GLU A 110 -27.71 3.99 -5.34
N GLN A 111 -27.45 4.43 -6.55
CA GLN A 111 -26.95 3.55 -7.61
C GLN A 111 -25.58 2.96 -7.23
N LEU A 112 -24.65 3.78 -6.74
CA LEU A 112 -23.33 3.30 -6.30
C LEU A 112 -23.46 2.28 -5.16
N VAL A 113 -24.27 2.56 -4.14
CA VAL A 113 -24.53 1.66 -3.02
C VAL A 113 -25.10 0.33 -3.52
N SER A 114 -26.09 0.37 -4.41
CA SER A 114 -26.70 -0.83 -4.99
C SER A 114 -25.68 -1.68 -5.76
N LEU A 115 -24.88 -1.06 -6.63
CA LEU A 115 -23.85 -1.74 -7.42
C LEU A 115 -22.78 -2.36 -6.52
N THR A 116 -22.29 -1.60 -5.53
CA THR A 116 -21.26 -2.06 -4.59
C THR A 116 -21.78 -3.23 -3.74
N THR A 117 -22.98 -3.11 -3.19
CA THR A 117 -23.60 -4.18 -2.40
C THR A 117 -23.76 -5.46 -3.19
N LYS A 118 -24.15 -5.36 -4.46
CA LYS A 118 -24.27 -6.51 -5.35
C LYS A 118 -22.91 -7.15 -5.66
N SER A 119 -21.89 -6.33 -5.93
CA SER A 119 -20.56 -6.81 -6.32
C SER A 119 -19.77 -7.38 -5.13
N PHE A 120 -19.96 -6.86 -3.91
CA PHE A 120 -19.25 -7.29 -2.69
C PHE A 120 -20.16 -8.04 -1.71
N SER A 121 -20.94 -8.99 -2.21
CA SER A 121 -21.98 -9.71 -1.44
C SER A 121 -21.43 -10.85 -0.55
N SER A 122 -20.14 -11.10 -0.51
CA SER A 122 -19.54 -12.16 0.31
C SER A 122 -19.64 -11.86 1.81
N SER A 123 -19.77 -12.91 2.63
CA SER A 123 -19.97 -12.82 4.07
C SER A 123 -18.88 -12.00 4.76
N ILE A 124 -19.32 -11.00 5.52
CA ILE A 124 -18.44 -10.10 6.27
C ILE A 124 -17.89 -10.86 7.48
N THR A 125 -16.62 -11.22 7.44
CA THR A 125 -15.92 -11.72 8.61
C THR A 125 -15.08 -10.58 9.18
N LYS A 126 -15.57 -9.90 10.21
CA LYS A 126 -14.80 -8.87 10.91
C LYS A 126 -13.60 -9.51 11.59
N ARG A 127 -12.40 -9.04 11.32
CA ARG A 127 -11.19 -9.42 12.04
C ARG A 127 -10.72 -8.27 12.93
N ASP A 128 -10.41 -8.60 14.18
CA ASP A 128 -9.61 -7.72 15.02
C ASP A 128 -8.13 -7.88 14.63
N VAL A 129 -7.64 -6.94 13.83
CA VAL A 129 -6.20 -6.80 13.59
C VAL A 129 -5.65 -5.90 14.69
N ALA A 130 -4.81 -6.47 15.56
CA ALA A 130 -4.11 -5.69 16.56
C ALA A 130 -3.17 -4.69 15.85
N ASN A 131 -3.52 -3.42 15.88
CA ASN A 131 -2.66 -2.34 15.40
C ASN A 131 -1.69 -1.94 16.51
N GLU A 132 -0.45 -2.40 16.43
CA GLU A 132 0.62 -1.87 17.27
C GLU A 132 0.93 -0.44 16.87
N LYS A 133 0.87 0.48 17.84
CA LYS A 133 1.26 1.87 17.60
C LYS A 133 2.75 1.95 17.32
N ALA A 134 3.11 2.57 16.21
CA ALA A 134 4.50 2.84 15.89
C ALA A 134 5.11 3.76 16.96
N ARG A 135 6.37 3.49 17.30
CA ARG A 135 7.15 4.28 18.28
C ARG A 135 8.38 4.85 17.59
N TYR A 136 8.45 6.16 17.53
CA TYR A 136 9.63 6.86 17.05
C TYR A 136 10.82 6.60 18.00
N ILE A 137 11.91 6.11 17.46
CA ILE A 137 13.16 5.85 18.20
C ILE A 137 14.18 6.93 17.86
N GLY A 138 14.29 7.28 16.58
CA GLY A 138 15.32 8.16 16.06
C GLY A 138 16.68 7.48 15.97
N GLY A 139 17.67 8.23 15.54
CA GLY A 139 19.03 7.75 15.34
C GLY A 139 19.73 8.53 14.22
N SER A 140 20.81 7.99 13.72
CA SER A 140 21.51 8.52 12.55
C SER A 140 21.97 7.39 11.64
N ASP A 141 21.86 7.59 10.34
CA ASP A 141 22.47 6.73 9.31
C ASP A 141 23.32 7.61 8.38
N TYR A 142 24.47 7.12 7.99
CA TYR A 142 25.36 7.81 7.09
C TYR A 142 25.90 6.83 6.06
N ARG A 143 25.65 7.11 4.78
CA ARG A 143 26.05 6.27 3.66
C ARG A 143 26.89 7.04 2.68
N VAL A 144 28.06 6.53 2.37
CA VAL A 144 28.94 7.08 1.35
C VAL A 144 28.62 6.43 0.00
N ARG A 145 28.27 7.27 -0.97
CA ARG A 145 28.08 6.88 -2.38
C ARG A 145 28.73 7.94 -3.26
N GLU A 146 29.20 7.54 -4.42
CA GLU A 146 29.70 8.49 -5.45
C GLU A 146 28.51 9.15 -6.16
N LEU A 147 28.12 10.33 -5.67
CA LEU A 147 26.97 11.10 -6.16
C LEU A 147 27.41 12.54 -6.38
N GLU A 148 26.74 13.25 -7.30
CA GLU A 148 26.97 14.67 -7.55
C GLU A 148 26.45 15.56 -6.40
N GLN A 149 25.51 15.07 -5.59
CA GLN A 149 24.85 15.82 -4.53
C GLN A 149 24.89 15.06 -3.22
N VAL A 150 24.78 15.78 -2.10
CA VAL A 150 24.55 15.23 -0.78
C VAL A 150 23.06 15.32 -0.47
N HIS A 151 22.45 14.19 -0.12
CA HIS A 151 21.05 14.11 0.31
C HIS A 151 21.02 14.00 1.83
N VAL A 152 20.33 14.91 2.49
CA VAL A 152 20.21 14.96 3.97
C VAL A 152 18.75 15.01 4.35
N LEU A 153 18.32 14.09 5.23
CA LEU A 153 17.04 14.11 5.88
C LEU A 153 17.21 14.34 7.37
N LEU A 154 16.47 15.29 7.90
CA LEU A 154 16.41 15.59 9.32
C LEU A 154 14.94 15.47 9.77
N GLY A 155 14.70 14.61 10.77
CA GLY A 155 13.36 14.38 11.27
C GLY A 155 13.29 14.40 12.79
N PHE A 156 12.11 14.73 13.28
CA PHE A 156 11.78 14.79 14.69
C PHE A 156 10.51 13.99 14.96
N ASN A 157 10.31 13.61 16.21
CA ASN A 157 9.05 13.03 16.62
C ASN A 157 7.93 14.06 16.43
N GLY A 158 6.96 13.72 15.62
CA GLY A 158 5.80 14.56 15.33
C GLY A 158 4.55 14.14 16.09
N LEU A 159 3.43 14.75 15.72
CA LEU A 159 2.11 14.41 16.23
C LEU A 159 1.42 13.40 15.33
N SER A 160 0.55 12.58 15.91
CA SER A 160 -0.33 11.70 15.15
C SER A 160 -1.27 12.53 14.27
N TYR A 161 -1.68 11.99 13.13
CA TYR A 161 -2.65 12.62 12.24
C TYR A 161 -4.00 12.92 12.94
N ASP A 162 -4.36 12.12 13.94
CA ASP A 162 -5.58 12.29 14.75
C ASP A 162 -5.40 13.25 15.93
N ASP A 163 -4.20 13.82 16.11
CA ASP A 163 -3.95 14.76 17.19
C ASP A 163 -4.60 16.12 16.89
N LYS A 164 -5.26 16.71 17.90
CA LYS A 164 -5.92 18.02 17.77
C LYS A 164 -4.96 19.14 17.37
N ASP A 165 -3.70 19.03 17.72
CA ASP A 165 -2.65 20.01 17.46
C ASP A 165 -1.85 19.70 16.17
N TYR A 166 -2.28 18.68 15.39
CA TYR A 166 -1.60 18.27 14.15
C TYR A 166 -1.42 19.43 13.16
N TYR A 167 -2.47 20.19 12.91
CA TYR A 167 -2.42 21.33 11.99
C TYR A 167 -1.59 22.54 12.50
N ALA A 168 -1.33 22.59 13.81
CA ALA A 168 -0.44 23.61 14.37
C ALA A 168 1.04 23.25 14.16
N LEU A 169 1.34 21.96 13.94
CA LEU A 169 2.68 21.47 13.65
C LEU A 169 3.06 21.63 12.17
N GLN A 170 2.10 21.62 11.24
CA GLN A 170 2.28 21.85 9.82
C GLN A 170 2.64 23.30 9.49
#